data_d66d2304bcad07d5c390fed5d85bcb2d
#
_entry.id   d66d2304bcad07d5c390fed5d85bcb2d
#
_cell.length_a   1.000
_cell.length_b   1.000
_cell.length_c   1.000
_cell.angle_alpha   90.00
_cell.angle_beta   90.00
_cell.angle_gamma   90.00
#
_symmetry.space_group_name_H-M   'P 1'
#
loop_
_entity.id
_entity.type
_entity.pdbx_description
1 polymer ?
#
loop_
_entity_poly.entity_id
_entity_poly.type
_entity_poly.pdbx_seq_one_letter_code
_entity_poly.pdbx_strand_id
1 'polypeptide(L)'
;GAVITLTEDVDAGTRGADVIYTDVWVSMGEPEEVWETRIRDLSPYQVNRKVMDNAGPQAIFTHCLPAFHDLNTKIGKEISEKFGITEMECTDEVFESSQSVVFDEAENRMHTIKAVMAATLGAEIYGAE
;
A
#
# COMPACT_ATOMS: atom_id res chain seq x y z
N GLY A 1 23.75 -5.03 -9.71
CA GLY A 1 23.03 -5.28 -8.48
C GLY A 1 21.98 -4.21 -8.26
N ALA A 2 21.04 -4.43 -7.36
CA ALA A 2 20.03 -3.43 -7.01
C ALA A 2 20.68 -2.21 -6.31
N VAL A 3 20.12 -1.02 -6.55
CA VAL A 3 20.46 0.20 -5.82
C VAL A 3 19.34 0.49 -4.84
N ILE A 4 19.66 0.69 -3.57
CA ILE A 4 18.70 1.04 -2.53
C ILE A 4 19.03 2.45 -2.06
N THR A 5 18.02 3.34 -2.08
CA THR A 5 18.11 4.70 -1.56
C THR A 5 17.11 4.87 -0.43
N LEU A 6 17.55 5.39 0.71
CA LEU A 6 16.68 5.74 1.83
C LEU A 6 16.57 7.27 1.93
N THR A 7 15.35 7.79 2.03
CA THR A 7 15.08 9.21 2.16
C THR A 7 13.77 9.44 2.92
N GLU A 8 13.71 10.54 3.67
CA GLU A 8 12.48 11.04 4.29
C GLU A 8 11.79 12.10 3.41
N ASP A 9 12.45 12.53 2.33
CA ASP A 9 11.91 13.47 1.35
C ASP A 9 10.99 12.72 0.38
N VAL A 10 9.68 12.85 0.55
CA VAL A 10 8.66 12.20 -0.28
C VAL A 10 8.79 12.61 -1.75
N ASP A 11 9.01 13.91 -2.01
CA ASP A 11 9.12 14.42 -3.38
C ASP A 11 10.37 13.86 -4.09
N ALA A 12 11.49 13.72 -3.38
CA ALA A 12 12.70 13.11 -3.92
C ALA A 12 12.55 11.59 -4.12
N GLY A 13 11.93 10.92 -3.15
CA GLY A 13 11.76 9.46 -3.16
C GLY A 13 10.78 8.95 -4.21
N THR A 14 9.76 9.75 -4.54
CA THR A 14 8.69 9.33 -5.48
C THR A 14 8.85 9.87 -6.90
N ARG A 15 9.80 10.78 -7.13
CA ARG A 15 10.01 11.40 -8.44
C ARG A 15 10.32 10.39 -9.55
N GLY A 16 9.39 10.26 -10.51
CA GLY A 16 9.56 9.38 -11.66
C GLY A 16 9.59 7.90 -11.30
N ALA A 17 9.03 7.52 -10.13
CA ALA A 17 8.92 6.13 -9.74
C ALA A 17 7.90 5.40 -10.63
N ASP A 18 8.19 4.17 -11.02
CA ASP A 18 7.27 3.33 -11.79
C ASP A 18 6.18 2.71 -10.89
N VAL A 19 6.50 2.48 -9.62
CA VAL A 19 5.60 1.85 -8.63
C VAL A 19 5.65 2.64 -7.33
N ILE A 20 4.48 3.03 -6.82
CA ILE A 20 4.29 3.54 -5.46
C ILE A 20 3.63 2.44 -4.65
N TYR A 21 4.34 1.97 -3.62
CA TYR A 21 3.85 0.94 -2.70
C TYR A 21 3.74 1.50 -1.29
N THR A 22 2.60 1.29 -0.65
CA THR A 22 2.41 1.63 0.77
C THR A 22 1.77 0.48 1.55
N ASP A 23 1.81 0.58 2.86
CA ASP A 23 1.25 -0.38 3.80
C ASP A 23 0.44 0.37 4.87
N VAL A 24 -0.35 -0.33 5.65
CA VAL A 24 -1.11 0.24 6.76
C VAL A 24 -0.18 0.93 7.76
N TRP A 25 -0.61 2.05 8.31
CA TRP A 25 0.17 2.75 9.34
C TRP A 25 0.14 2.03 10.69
N VAL A 26 -0.95 1.31 10.96
CA VAL A 26 -1.12 0.54 12.20
C VAL A 26 -1.57 -0.87 11.84
N SER A 27 -0.80 -1.87 12.24
CA SER A 27 -1.11 -3.27 12.01
C SER A 27 -2.28 -3.74 12.88
N MET A 28 -3.04 -4.71 12.37
CA MET A 28 -4.11 -5.32 13.16
C MET A 28 -3.53 -5.94 14.42
N GLY A 29 -4.13 -5.59 15.58
CA GLY A 29 -3.73 -6.09 16.89
C GLY A 29 -2.71 -5.22 17.63
N GLU A 30 -2.23 -4.13 17.03
CA GLU A 30 -1.45 -3.14 17.78
C GLU A 30 -2.33 -2.40 18.81
N PRO A 31 -1.77 -2.05 19.99
CA PRO A 31 -2.50 -1.32 21.01
C PRO A 31 -2.98 0.05 20.51
N GLU A 32 -4.10 0.48 21.05
CA GLU A 32 -4.72 1.75 20.64
C GLU A 32 -3.82 2.97 20.87
N GLU A 33 -2.98 2.92 21.88
CA GLU A 33 -2.07 4.01 22.27
C GLU A 33 -1.04 4.36 21.18
N VAL A 34 -0.77 3.43 20.25
CA VAL A 34 0.18 3.71 19.16
C VAL A 34 -0.45 4.47 17.99
N TRP A 35 -1.78 4.46 17.86
CA TRP A 35 -2.49 5.03 16.72
C TRP A 35 -2.22 6.52 16.54
N GLU A 36 -2.37 7.32 17.60
CA GLU A 36 -2.17 8.77 17.54
C GLU A 36 -0.74 9.12 17.10
N THR A 37 0.24 8.40 17.64
CA THR A 37 1.65 8.60 17.30
C THR A 37 1.92 8.22 15.83
N ARG A 38 1.41 7.07 15.39
CA ARG A 38 1.58 6.60 14.00
C ARG A 38 0.91 7.53 13.00
N ILE A 39 -0.33 7.95 13.26
CA ILE A 39 -1.05 8.90 12.40
C ILE A 39 -0.25 10.19 12.27
N ARG A 40 0.19 10.78 13.39
CA ARG A 40 0.99 12.01 13.38
C ARG A 40 2.29 11.86 12.58
N ASP A 41 3.03 10.79 12.83
CA ASP A 41 4.37 10.59 12.29
C ASP A 41 4.34 10.14 10.83
N LEU A 42 3.27 9.44 10.39
CA LEU A 42 3.15 8.91 9.04
C LEU A 42 2.27 9.75 8.10
N SER A 43 1.47 10.69 8.62
CA SER A 43 0.65 11.58 7.79
C SER A 43 1.42 12.30 6.67
N PRO A 44 2.68 12.74 6.87
CA PRO A 44 3.47 13.34 5.77
C PRO A 44 3.77 12.40 4.59
N TYR A 45 3.62 11.09 4.81
CA TYR A 45 3.92 10.03 3.83
C TYR A 45 2.65 9.46 3.18
N GLN A 46 1.49 10.05 3.41
CA GLN A 46 0.24 9.62 2.77
C GLN A 46 0.38 9.67 1.25
N VAL A 47 0.00 8.56 0.59
CA VAL A 47 -0.06 8.51 -0.87
C VAL A 47 -1.33 9.21 -1.34
N ASN A 48 -1.15 10.38 -1.91
CA ASN A 48 -2.20 11.24 -2.43
C ASN A 48 -1.93 11.60 -3.90
N ARG A 49 -2.81 12.40 -4.49
CA ARG A 49 -2.67 12.80 -5.90
C ARG A 49 -1.33 13.46 -6.21
N LYS A 50 -0.81 14.31 -5.30
CA LYS A 50 0.50 14.97 -5.49
C LYS A 50 1.63 13.94 -5.62
N VAL A 51 1.61 12.90 -4.81
CA VAL A 51 2.61 11.81 -4.85
C VAL A 51 2.53 11.07 -6.20
N MET A 52 1.33 10.72 -6.64
CA MET A 52 1.15 10.03 -7.93
C MET A 52 1.51 10.90 -9.13
N ASP A 53 1.20 12.19 -9.09
CA ASP A 53 1.61 13.15 -10.14
C ASP A 53 3.14 13.30 -10.21
N ASN A 54 3.82 13.29 -9.06
CA ASN A 54 5.29 13.35 -8.99
C ASN A 54 5.95 12.07 -9.55
N ALA A 55 5.35 10.91 -9.33
CA ALA A 55 5.77 9.65 -9.92
C ALA A 55 5.54 9.65 -11.45
N GLY A 56 4.39 10.13 -11.88
CA GLY A 56 4.05 10.30 -13.28
C GLY A 56 2.85 9.47 -13.74
N PRO A 57 2.37 9.72 -14.97
CA PRO A 57 1.09 9.15 -15.44
C PRO A 57 1.15 7.62 -15.71
N GLN A 58 2.34 7.05 -15.80
CA GLN A 58 2.53 5.61 -16.00
C GLN A 58 2.79 4.85 -14.71
N ALA A 59 2.99 5.57 -13.59
CA ALA A 59 3.19 4.96 -12.29
C ALA A 59 1.93 4.20 -11.84
N ILE A 60 2.13 3.05 -11.22
CA ILE A 60 1.06 2.28 -10.58
C ILE A 60 1.11 2.43 -9.06
N PHE A 61 -0.07 2.39 -8.45
CA PHE A 61 -0.23 2.34 -7.00
C PHE A 61 -0.55 0.92 -6.54
N THR A 62 0.14 0.45 -5.51
CA THR A 62 -0.05 -0.87 -4.90
C THR A 62 -0.17 -0.76 -3.38
N HIS A 63 -0.90 -1.70 -2.78
CA HIS A 63 -1.11 -1.80 -1.34
C HIS A 63 -1.48 -3.23 -0.95
N CYS A 64 -0.90 -3.76 0.10
CA CYS A 64 -1.09 -5.15 0.52
C CYS A 64 -2.48 -5.50 1.10
N LEU A 65 -3.40 -4.55 1.19
CA LEU A 65 -4.75 -4.68 1.77
C LEU A 65 -4.80 -5.39 3.14
N PRO A 66 -5.74 -4.97 4.03
CA PRO A 66 -6.74 -3.92 3.84
C PRO A 66 -6.14 -2.51 3.85
N ALA A 67 -6.80 -1.54 3.19
CA ALA A 67 -6.43 -0.13 3.19
C ALA A 67 -7.50 0.71 3.91
N PHE A 68 -7.06 1.81 4.56
CA PHE A 68 -7.97 2.76 5.21
C PHE A 68 -8.04 4.06 4.40
N HIS A 69 -8.82 4.03 3.33
CA HIS A 69 -8.95 5.14 2.38
C HIS A 69 -10.32 5.81 2.39
N ASP A 70 -11.32 5.23 3.10
CA ASP A 70 -12.69 5.74 3.14
C ASP A 70 -13.41 5.46 4.47
N LEU A 71 -14.69 5.86 4.52
CA LEU A 71 -15.60 5.63 5.66
C LEU A 71 -16.60 4.49 5.44
N ASN A 72 -16.45 3.67 4.40
CA ASN A 72 -17.38 2.60 4.10
C ASN A 72 -17.21 1.38 5.01
N THR A 73 -16.08 1.27 5.70
CA THR A 73 -15.81 0.21 6.65
C THR A 73 -16.16 0.63 8.10
N LYS A 74 -16.46 -0.35 8.96
CA LYS A 74 -16.68 -0.10 10.39
C LYS A 74 -15.46 0.54 11.04
N ILE A 75 -14.28 0.01 10.75
CA ILE A 75 -13.00 0.49 11.32
C ILE A 75 -12.71 1.91 10.83
N GLY A 76 -12.92 2.23 9.56
CA GLY A 76 -12.75 3.57 9.03
C GLY A 76 -13.62 4.61 9.74
N LYS A 77 -14.87 4.25 10.07
CA LYS A 77 -15.75 5.11 10.88
C LYS A 77 -15.25 5.32 12.29
N GLU A 78 -14.84 4.25 12.97
CA GLU A 78 -14.29 4.32 14.33
C GLU A 78 -13.03 5.19 14.39
N ILE A 79 -12.14 5.06 13.40
CA ILE A 79 -10.93 5.90 13.26
C ILE A 79 -11.31 7.35 13.05
N SER A 80 -12.27 7.63 12.17
CA SER A 80 -12.72 8.99 11.89
C SER A 80 -13.35 9.65 13.11
N GLU A 81 -14.21 8.95 13.83
CA GLU A 81 -14.82 9.45 15.06
C GLU A 81 -13.78 9.77 16.15
N LYS A 82 -12.71 9.00 16.21
CA LYS A 82 -11.71 9.08 17.26
C LYS A 82 -10.58 10.06 16.96
N PHE A 83 -10.09 10.04 15.73
CA PHE A 83 -8.90 10.80 15.32
C PHE A 83 -9.22 11.94 14.33
N GLY A 84 -10.46 12.05 13.86
CA GLY A 84 -10.89 13.14 12.98
C GLY A 84 -10.34 13.04 11.55
N ILE A 85 -9.86 11.86 11.13
CA ILE A 85 -9.34 11.60 9.78
C ILE A 85 -10.26 10.65 9.02
N THR A 86 -10.34 10.80 7.72
CA THR A 86 -11.20 9.99 6.84
C THR A 86 -10.40 9.06 5.93
N GLU A 87 -9.12 9.32 5.77
CA GLU A 87 -8.17 8.63 4.91
C GLU A 87 -6.84 8.52 5.65
N MET A 88 -6.16 7.41 5.55
CA MET A 88 -4.88 7.17 6.23
C MET A 88 -3.72 7.08 5.23
N GLU A 89 -3.20 5.90 4.99
CA GLU A 89 -2.01 5.65 4.18
C GLU A 89 -2.14 6.01 2.71
N CYS A 90 -3.37 6.07 2.21
CA CYS A 90 -3.68 6.59 0.87
C CYS A 90 -5.02 7.32 0.87
N THR A 91 -5.22 8.20 -0.11
CA THR A 91 -6.51 8.85 -0.34
C THR A 91 -7.42 7.95 -1.17
N ASP A 92 -8.74 8.11 -0.99
CA ASP A 92 -9.76 7.42 -1.80
C ASP A 92 -9.59 7.71 -3.29
N GLU A 93 -9.26 8.96 -3.63
CA GLU A 93 -8.94 9.37 -5.01
C GLU A 93 -7.82 8.52 -5.64
N VAL A 94 -6.79 8.19 -4.90
CA VAL A 94 -5.68 7.35 -5.40
C VAL A 94 -6.09 5.90 -5.43
N PHE A 95 -6.75 5.41 -4.38
CA PHE A 95 -7.18 4.03 -4.26
C PHE A 95 -8.12 3.60 -5.38
N GLU A 96 -9.08 4.46 -5.76
CA GLU A 96 -10.06 4.22 -6.82
C GLU A 96 -9.60 4.71 -8.22
N SER A 97 -8.36 5.19 -8.34
CA SER A 97 -7.84 5.68 -9.62
C SER A 97 -7.50 4.53 -10.59
N SER A 98 -7.39 4.89 -11.88
CA SER A 98 -6.90 3.98 -12.92
C SER A 98 -5.43 3.55 -12.77
N GLN A 99 -4.68 4.21 -11.90
CA GLN A 99 -3.31 3.85 -11.56
C GLN A 99 -3.24 2.81 -10.43
N SER A 100 -4.34 2.58 -9.72
CA SER A 100 -4.41 1.59 -8.64
C SER A 100 -4.55 0.18 -9.20
N VAL A 101 -3.65 -0.70 -8.79
CA VAL A 101 -3.65 -2.13 -9.14
C VAL A 101 -3.70 -3.03 -7.89
N VAL A 102 -4.27 -2.49 -6.80
CA VAL A 102 -4.31 -3.17 -5.49
C VAL A 102 -5.05 -4.52 -5.54
N PHE A 103 -6.10 -4.62 -6.34
CA PHE A 103 -6.86 -5.87 -6.47
C PHE A 103 -6.13 -6.90 -7.34
N ASP A 104 -5.41 -6.46 -8.38
CA ASP A 104 -4.55 -7.33 -9.18
C ASP A 104 -3.38 -7.87 -8.35
N GLU A 105 -2.80 -7.03 -7.48
CA GLU A 105 -1.78 -7.45 -6.52
C GLU A 105 -2.34 -8.50 -5.55
N ALA A 106 -3.54 -8.27 -4.99
CA ALA A 106 -4.19 -9.21 -4.09
C ALA A 106 -4.48 -10.57 -4.78
N GLU A 107 -4.90 -10.57 -6.03
CA GLU A 107 -5.09 -11.80 -6.82
C GLU A 107 -3.75 -12.51 -7.04
N ASN A 108 -2.70 -11.78 -7.41
CA ASN A 108 -1.36 -12.35 -7.62
C ASN A 108 -0.79 -13.04 -6.37
N ARG A 109 -1.15 -12.60 -5.17
CA ARG A 109 -0.77 -13.28 -3.94
C ARG A 109 -1.25 -14.74 -3.93
N MET A 110 -2.47 -15.00 -4.38
CA MET A 110 -2.99 -16.37 -4.51
C MET A 110 -2.13 -17.19 -5.48
N HIS A 111 -1.77 -16.64 -6.63
CA HIS A 111 -0.99 -17.35 -7.64
C HIS A 111 0.44 -17.64 -7.18
N THR A 112 1.10 -16.68 -6.52
CA THR A 112 2.46 -16.85 -6.00
C THR A 112 2.51 -17.87 -4.85
N ILE A 113 1.56 -17.84 -3.92
CA ILE A 113 1.47 -18.84 -2.85
C ILE A 113 1.22 -20.23 -3.44
N LYS A 114 0.33 -20.35 -4.42
CA LYS A 114 0.06 -21.61 -5.11
C LYS A 114 1.31 -22.16 -5.81
N ALA A 115 2.09 -21.29 -6.44
CA ALA A 115 3.36 -21.68 -7.08
C ALA A 115 4.38 -22.19 -6.05
N VAL A 116 4.53 -21.52 -4.91
CA VAL A 116 5.41 -21.95 -3.80
C VAL A 116 4.95 -23.30 -3.26
N MET A 117 3.65 -23.49 -3.01
CA MET A 117 3.12 -24.77 -2.56
C MET A 117 3.40 -25.90 -3.56
N ALA A 118 3.15 -25.66 -4.84
CA ALA A 118 3.43 -26.64 -5.89
C ALA A 118 4.91 -27.03 -5.92
N ALA A 119 5.82 -26.05 -5.89
CA ALA A 119 7.26 -26.30 -5.89
C ALA A 119 7.73 -27.07 -4.64
N THR A 120 7.22 -26.71 -3.46
CA THR A 120 7.62 -27.36 -2.20
C THR A 120 7.05 -28.76 -2.02
N LEU A 121 5.91 -29.07 -2.66
CA LEU A 121 5.31 -30.41 -2.68
C LEU A 121 5.88 -31.32 -3.79
N GLY A 122 6.88 -30.87 -4.51
CA GLY A 122 7.57 -31.65 -5.55
C GLY A 122 6.82 -31.74 -6.88
N ALA A 123 5.95 -30.79 -7.18
CA ALA A 123 5.35 -30.69 -8.51
C ALA A 123 6.43 -30.36 -9.55
N GLU A 124 6.41 -31.06 -10.68
CA GLU A 124 7.25 -30.68 -11.81
C GLU A 124 6.76 -29.36 -12.40
N ILE A 125 7.60 -28.33 -12.37
CA ILE A 125 7.30 -27.04 -13.00
C ILE A 125 7.78 -27.14 -14.45
N TYR A 126 6.83 -27.35 -15.36
CA TYR A 126 7.12 -27.39 -16.79
C TYR A 126 7.51 -25.98 -17.27
N GLY A 127 8.70 -25.86 -17.91
CA GLY A 127 9.16 -24.66 -18.61
C GLY A 127 10.30 -23.89 -17.94
N ALA A 128 11.00 -24.46 -16.97
CA ALA A 128 12.28 -23.94 -16.48
C ALA A 128 13.42 -24.64 -17.26
N GLU A 129 13.64 -24.26 -18.53
CA GLU A 129 14.91 -24.45 -19.24
C GLU A 129 15.69 -23.13 -19.29
#